data_a9db43a0e8c01d6f5143c6f050697f6e
#
_entry.id   a9db43a0e8c01d6f5143c6f050697f6e
#
_cell.length_a   1.000
_cell.length_b   1.000
_cell.length_c   1.000
_cell.angle_alpha   90.00
_cell.angle_beta   90.00
_cell.angle_gamma   90.00
#
_symmetry.space_group_name_H-M   'P 1'
#
loop_
_entity.id
_entity.type
_entity.pdbx_description
1 polymer ?
#
loop_
_entity_poly.entity_id
_entity_poly.type
_entity_poly.pdbx_seq_one_letter_code
_entity_poly.pdbx_strand_id
1 'polypeptide(L)'
;MLIAITMGDANGVGPEILLKSFANGSIKESFIVIGDYSVLSFASEFLNYNIPVRKVDSTEDVKDGYLNVLDMEILDRDDIDIGKVSKKAGYASIMYVEKATRLALEEKLNAIVTLPINKEAVRLTFPDFTGHTEFIANLCGDKDYSMMLASEKLIVTHLTTHIPLRSAIDMVKEENVYKLIL
;
A
#
# COMPACT_ATOMS: atom_id res chain seq x y z
N MET A 1 18.51 -1.59 -0.46
CA MET A 1 17.13 -1.94 0.00
C MET A 1 16.18 -1.12 -0.83
N LEU A 2 15.22 -1.75 -1.51
CA LEU A 2 14.19 -1.06 -2.32
C LEU A 2 12.81 -1.30 -1.71
N ILE A 3 12.04 -0.23 -1.51
CA ILE A 3 10.70 -0.26 -0.93
C ILE A 3 9.68 0.04 -2.03
N ALA A 4 8.57 -0.71 -2.08
CA ALA A 4 7.42 -0.31 -2.88
C ALA A 4 6.47 0.56 -2.06
N ILE A 5 5.97 1.63 -2.68
CA ILE A 5 4.87 2.43 -2.14
C ILE A 5 3.68 2.27 -3.09
N THR A 6 2.58 1.66 -2.64
CA THR A 6 1.38 1.58 -3.47
C THR A 6 0.62 2.90 -3.42
N MET A 7 0.16 3.39 -4.57
CA MET A 7 -0.46 4.73 -4.69
C MET A 7 -1.77 4.88 -3.89
N GLY A 8 -2.45 3.78 -3.58
CA GLY A 8 -3.75 3.81 -2.92
C GLY A 8 -4.88 4.25 -3.84
N ASP A 9 -5.94 4.83 -3.26
CA ASP A 9 -7.08 5.32 -4.03
C ASP A 9 -6.72 6.61 -4.79
N ALA A 10 -6.86 6.58 -6.11
CA ALA A 10 -6.59 7.73 -6.99
C ALA A 10 -7.49 8.95 -6.69
N ASN A 11 -8.70 8.71 -6.19
CA ASN A 11 -9.68 9.75 -5.83
C ASN A 11 -9.57 10.20 -4.37
N GLY A 12 -8.66 9.57 -3.61
CA GLY A 12 -8.41 9.84 -2.20
C GLY A 12 -7.14 10.66 -1.96
N VAL A 13 -6.64 10.58 -0.74
CA VAL A 13 -5.47 11.35 -0.28
C VAL A 13 -4.13 10.66 -0.56
N GLY A 14 -4.14 9.43 -1.09
CA GLY A 14 -2.92 8.66 -1.38
C GLY A 14 -1.91 9.42 -2.24
N PRO A 15 -2.31 9.90 -3.44
CA PRO A 15 -1.42 10.67 -4.32
C PRO A 15 -0.84 11.92 -3.65
N GLU A 16 -1.65 12.68 -2.90
CA GLU A 16 -1.19 13.88 -2.18
C GLU A 16 -0.15 13.55 -1.10
N ILE A 17 -0.42 12.52 -0.28
CA ILE A 17 0.52 12.06 0.77
C ILE A 17 1.88 11.72 0.15
N LEU A 18 1.87 10.97 -0.95
CA LEU A 18 3.08 10.57 -1.66
C LEU A 18 3.86 11.78 -2.18
N LEU A 19 3.20 12.65 -2.94
CA LEU A 19 3.81 13.84 -3.52
C LEU A 19 4.39 14.77 -2.46
N LYS A 20 3.64 15.00 -1.38
CA LYS A 20 4.09 15.82 -0.25
C LYS A 20 5.30 15.21 0.46
N SER A 21 5.29 13.90 0.68
CA SER A 21 6.41 13.21 1.34
C SER A 21 7.67 13.22 0.48
N PHE A 22 7.52 13.10 -0.84
CA PHE A 22 8.62 13.23 -1.79
C PHE A 22 9.18 14.65 -1.82
N ALA A 23 8.31 15.66 -1.99
CA ALA A 23 8.71 17.07 -2.05
C ALA A 23 9.46 17.53 -0.79
N ASN A 24 9.03 17.05 0.38
CA ASN A 24 9.65 17.40 1.67
C ASN A 24 10.92 16.58 1.98
N GLY A 25 11.29 15.62 1.12
CA GLY A 25 12.42 14.72 1.37
C GLY A 25 12.23 13.86 2.63
N SER A 26 10.98 13.51 2.96
CA SER A 26 10.67 12.69 4.15
C SER A 26 11.01 11.21 3.94
N ILE A 27 11.02 10.76 2.69
CA ILE A 27 11.39 9.39 2.33
C ILE A 27 12.91 9.36 2.11
N LYS A 28 13.62 8.60 2.94
CA LYS A 28 15.10 8.53 2.91
C LYS A 28 15.61 7.31 2.16
N GLU A 29 14.84 6.26 2.15
CA GLU A 29 15.16 4.98 1.52
C GLU A 29 14.92 5.06 0.01
N SER A 30 15.62 4.20 -0.74
CA SER A 30 15.31 4.00 -2.15
C SER A 30 13.93 3.36 -2.30
N PHE A 31 13.09 3.90 -3.15
CA PHE A 31 11.73 3.41 -3.33
C PHE A 31 11.24 3.51 -4.78
N ILE A 32 10.22 2.72 -5.06
CA ILE A 32 9.45 2.74 -6.31
C ILE A 32 7.96 2.85 -5.98
N VAL A 33 7.24 3.64 -6.74
CA VAL A 33 5.79 3.73 -6.63
C VAL A 33 5.14 2.70 -7.54
N ILE A 34 4.15 1.98 -7.03
CA ILE A 34 3.28 1.12 -7.86
C ILE A 34 1.92 1.81 -7.94
N GLY A 35 1.57 2.24 -9.14
CA GLY A 35 0.40 3.05 -9.39
C GLY A 35 0.27 3.44 -10.86
N ASP A 36 -0.53 4.45 -11.16
CA ASP A 36 -0.68 4.99 -12.50
C ASP A 36 0.03 6.34 -12.65
N TYR A 37 0.94 6.36 -13.62
CA TYR A 37 1.72 7.56 -13.94
C TYR A 37 0.82 8.76 -14.29
N SER A 38 -0.26 8.54 -15.04
CA SER A 38 -1.23 9.56 -15.42
C SER A 38 -1.86 10.25 -14.21
N VAL A 39 -2.21 9.47 -13.16
CA VAL A 39 -2.79 9.97 -11.92
C VAL A 39 -1.79 10.82 -11.14
N LEU A 40 -0.57 10.32 -10.96
CA LEU A 40 0.47 11.02 -10.19
C LEU A 40 0.96 12.29 -10.91
N SER A 41 1.07 12.26 -12.24
CA SER A 41 1.40 13.45 -13.04
C SER A 41 0.32 14.51 -12.91
N PHE A 42 -0.95 14.12 -13.07
CA PHE A 42 -2.08 15.02 -12.86
C PHE A 42 -2.10 15.61 -11.44
N ALA A 43 -1.96 14.76 -10.41
CA ALA A 43 -1.96 15.21 -9.02
C ALA A 43 -0.80 16.17 -8.72
N SER A 44 0.39 15.93 -9.29
CA SER A 44 1.56 16.81 -9.14
C SER A 44 1.32 18.20 -9.74
N GLU A 45 0.70 18.27 -10.92
CA GLU A 45 0.29 19.53 -11.56
C GLU A 45 -0.81 20.23 -10.76
N PHE A 46 -1.89 19.49 -10.44
CA PHE A 46 -3.07 20.02 -9.76
C PHE A 46 -2.75 20.60 -8.37
N LEU A 47 -1.85 19.94 -7.63
CA LEU A 47 -1.41 20.37 -6.30
C LEU A 47 -0.20 21.33 -6.33
N ASN A 48 0.28 21.72 -7.52
CA ASN A 48 1.41 22.63 -7.73
C ASN A 48 2.73 22.16 -7.07
N TYR A 49 2.95 20.85 -6.98
CA TYR A 49 4.24 20.32 -6.50
C TYR A 49 5.33 20.35 -7.56
N ASN A 50 4.99 20.25 -8.85
CA ASN A 50 5.91 20.19 -9.99
C ASN A 50 7.03 19.15 -9.81
N ILE A 51 6.69 17.98 -9.28
CA ILE A 51 7.62 16.89 -9.03
C ILE A 51 7.97 16.20 -10.37
N PRO A 52 9.24 15.84 -10.58
CA PRO A 52 9.63 15.08 -11.75
C PRO A 52 9.17 13.62 -11.64
N VAL A 53 7.93 13.36 -12.05
CA VAL A 53 7.37 11.99 -12.12
C VAL A 53 7.95 11.26 -13.33
N ARG A 54 8.44 10.04 -13.12
CA ARG A 54 9.06 9.22 -14.16
C ARG A 54 8.43 7.84 -14.24
N LYS A 55 7.96 7.45 -15.42
CA LYS A 55 7.53 6.08 -15.70
C LYS A 55 8.75 5.15 -15.79
N VAL A 56 8.66 3.98 -15.17
CA VAL A 56 9.66 2.91 -15.22
C VAL A 56 9.01 1.58 -15.56
N ASP A 57 9.77 0.71 -16.22
CA ASP A 57 9.28 -0.60 -16.66
C ASP A 57 9.66 -1.72 -15.69
N SER A 58 10.65 -1.48 -14.83
CA SER A 58 11.14 -2.47 -13.86
C SER A 58 11.63 -1.81 -12.56
N THR A 59 11.82 -2.65 -11.53
CA THR A 59 12.42 -2.25 -10.25
C THR A 59 13.90 -1.86 -10.36
N GLU A 60 14.57 -2.23 -11.45
CA GLU A 60 15.98 -1.93 -11.70
C GLU A 60 16.18 -0.54 -12.30
N ASP A 61 15.11 0.05 -12.87
CA ASP A 61 15.16 1.34 -13.54
C ASP A 61 15.00 2.56 -12.63
N VAL A 62 15.04 2.36 -11.31
CA VAL A 62 14.90 3.44 -10.33
C VAL A 62 16.03 4.45 -10.47
N LYS A 63 15.68 5.74 -10.57
CA LYS A 63 16.64 6.83 -10.71
C LYS A 63 16.42 7.86 -9.59
N ASP A 64 17.51 8.26 -8.94
CA ASP A 64 17.48 9.27 -7.89
C ASP A 64 16.98 10.64 -8.41
N GLY A 65 16.29 11.35 -7.54
CA GLY A 65 15.72 12.67 -7.86
C GLY A 65 14.40 12.64 -8.63
N TYR A 66 13.89 11.46 -8.97
CA TYR A 66 12.60 11.27 -9.63
C TYR A 66 11.63 10.50 -8.75
N LEU A 67 10.34 10.81 -8.85
CA LEU A 67 9.29 9.94 -8.37
C LEU A 67 9.09 8.83 -9.41
N ASN A 68 9.79 7.69 -9.21
CA ASN A 68 9.75 6.57 -10.14
C ASN A 68 8.45 5.78 -9.96
N VAL A 69 7.69 5.63 -11.03
CA VAL A 69 6.39 4.95 -11.04
C VAL A 69 6.44 3.73 -11.94
N LEU A 70 6.30 2.54 -11.36
CA LEU A 70 5.98 1.34 -12.12
C LEU A 70 4.51 1.45 -12.51
N ASP A 71 4.32 1.87 -13.76
CA ASP A 71 3.01 2.24 -14.28
C ASP A 71 2.15 1.01 -14.53
N MET A 72 0.97 1.00 -13.94
CA MET A 72 0.02 -0.12 -14.07
C MET A 72 -0.96 0.05 -15.23
N GLU A 73 -1.03 1.26 -15.81
CA GLU A 73 -1.88 1.59 -16.98
C GLU A 73 -3.36 1.22 -16.81
N ILE A 74 -3.87 1.33 -15.55
CA ILE A 74 -5.27 0.99 -15.22
C ILE A 74 -6.16 2.23 -15.29
N LEU A 75 -5.65 3.38 -14.81
CA LEU A 75 -6.39 4.63 -14.76
C LEU A 75 -5.76 5.69 -15.65
N ASP A 76 -6.63 6.41 -16.34
CA ASP A 76 -6.28 7.61 -17.08
C ASP A 76 -6.73 8.87 -16.33
N ARG A 77 -6.33 10.05 -16.83
CA ARG A 77 -6.71 11.35 -16.27
C ARG A 77 -8.24 11.53 -16.19
N ASP A 78 -8.97 11.00 -17.16
CA ASP A 78 -10.44 11.11 -17.24
C ASP A 78 -11.16 10.22 -16.22
N ASP A 79 -10.46 9.27 -15.61
CA ASP A 79 -11.00 8.41 -14.54
C ASP A 79 -10.93 9.07 -13.15
N ILE A 80 -10.28 10.23 -13.02
CA ILE A 80 -10.04 10.90 -11.75
C ILE A 80 -11.25 11.77 -11.39
N ASP A 81 -11.90 11.44 -10.29
CA ASP A 81 -13.00 12.21 -9.70
C ASP A 81 -12.79 12.35 -8.19
N ILE A 82 -11.96 13.34 -7.81
CA ILE A 82 -11.46 13.52 -6.44
C ILE A 82 -12.59 13.56 -5.43
N GLY A 83 -12.47 12.75 -4.38
CA GLY A 83 -13.43 12.68 -3.28
C GLY A 83 -14.64 11.80 -3.55
N LYS A 84 -14.72 11.13 -4.72
CA LYS A 84 -15.83 10.25 -5.05
C LYS A 84 -15.46 8.78 -5.06
N VAL A 85 -16.44 7.95 -4.70
CA VAL A 85 -16.29 6.49 -4.77
C VAL A 85 -16.34 6.06 -6.23
N SER A 86 -15.27 5.41 -6.69
CA SER A 86 -15.15 4.89 -8.05
C SER A 86 -14.79 3.41 -8.03
N LYS A 87 -15.57 2.60 -8.74
CA LYS A 87 -15.28 1.16 -8.89
C LYS A 87 -13.93 0.93 -9.56
N LYS A 88 -13.59 1.73 -10.58
CA LYS A 88 -12.33 1.60 -11.32
C LYS A 88 -11.13 1.98 -10.44
N ALA A 89 -11.23 3.08 -9.66
CA ALA A 89 -10.20 3.49 -8.72
C ALA A 89 -10.03 2.47 -7.57
N GLY A 90 -11.13 1.90 -7.05
CA GLY A 90 -11.08 0.84 -6.06
C GLY A 90 -10.41 -0.42 -6.58
N TYR A 91 -10.72 -0.86 -7.80
CA TYR A 91 -10.04 -1.97 -8.47
C TYR A 91 -8.54 -1.69 -8.62
N ALA A 92 -8.18 -0.54 -9.18
CA ALA A 92 -6.80 -0.15 -9.40
C ALA A 92 -5.98 -0.17 -8.09
N SER A 93 -6.54 0.39 -7.01
CA SER A 93 -5.85 0.45 -5.71
C SER A 93 -5.45 -0.92 -5.18
N ILE A 94 -6.26 -1.97 -5.42
CA ILE A 94 -5.95 -3.34 -5.02
C ILE A 94 -4.95 -4.00 -5.99
N MET A 95 -5.02 -3.70 -7.27
CA MET A 95 -4.04 -4.22 -8.24
C MET A 95 -2.63 -3.70 -7.96
N TYR A 96 -2.48 -2.48 -7.44
CA TYR A 96 -1.18 -1.97 -6.99
C TYR A 96 -0.63 -2.79 -5.82
N VAL A 97 -1.48 -3.12 -4.83
CA VAL A 97 -1.10 -3.95 -3.69
C VAL A 97 -0.73 -5.36 -4.14
N GLU A 98 -1.52 -5.96 -5.03
CA GLU A 98 -1.22 -7.28 -5.59
C GLU A 98 0.13 -7.28 -6.31
N LYS A 99 0.38 -6.29 -7.18
CA LYS A 99 1.65 -6.16 -7.91
C LYS A 99 2.84 -6.02 -6.96
N ALA A 100 2.70 -5.15 -5.93
CA ALA A 100 3.74 -4.96 -4.92
C ALA A 100 4.04 -6.27 -4.18
N THR A 101 3.00 -7.00 -3.77
CA THR A 101 3.14 -8.27 -3.04
C THR A 101 3.83 -9.32 -3.90
N ARG A 102 3.45 -9.46 -5.18
CA ARG A 102 4.11 -10.39 -6.10
C ARG A 102 5.60 -10.07 -6.29
N LEU A 103 5.94 -8.80 -6.47
CA LEU A 103 7.34 -8.37 -6.60
C LEU A 103 8.14 -8.61 -5.30
N ALA A 104 7.51 -8.48 -4.14
CA ALA A 104 8.15 -8.80 -2.87
C ALA A 104 8.39 -10.32 -2.72
N LEU A 105 7.44 -11.16 -3.11
CA LEU A 105 7.59 -12.62 -3.14
C LEU A 105 8.67 -13.09 -4.15
N GLU A 106 8.89 -12.31 -5.21
CA GLU A 106 9.99 -12.51 -6.17
C GLU A 106 11.34 -11.94 -5.68
N GLU A 107 11.41 -11.49 -4.42
CA GLU A 107 12.60 -10.88 -3.81
C GLU A 107 13.11 -9.60 -4.50
N LYS A 108 12.28 -8.98 -5.36
CA LYS A 108 12.60 -7.72 -6.05
C LYS A 108 12.38 -6.48 -5.16
N LEU A 109 11.66 -6.65 -4.06
CA LEU A 109 11.34 -5.61 -3.09
C LEU A 109 11.60 -6.13 -1.67
N ASN A 110 12.05 -5.24 -0.79
CA ASN A 110 12.34 -5.58 0.61
C ASN A 110 11.18 -5.25 1.56
N ALA A 111 10.32 -4.34 1.16
CA ALA A 111 9.15 -3.95 1.95
C ALA A 111 8.06 -3.30 1.07
N ILE A 112 6.84 -3.27 1.60
CA ILE A 112 5.69 -2.60 0.98
C ILE A 112 5.13 -1.58 1.96
N VAL A 113 4.96 -0.35 1.50
CA VAL A 113 4.22 0.71 2.18
C VAL A 113 2.91 0.92 1.43
N THR A 114 1.78 0.76 2.11
CA THR A 114 0.47 0.93 1.50
C THR A 114 -0.11 2.30 1.83
N LEU A 115 -0.47 3.08 0.80
CA LEU A 115 -1.22 4.31 0.99
C LEU A 115 -2.72 4.04 1.13
N PRO A 116 -3.50 5.00 1.68
CA PRO A 116 -4.91 4.80 1.96
C PRO A 116 -5.75 4.40 0.74
N ILE A 117 -6.62 3.43 0.94
CA ILE A 117 -7.62 2.99 -0.05
C ILE A 117 -9.03 3.26 0.45
N ASN A 118 -9.98 3.33 -0.48
CA ASN A 118 -11.41 3.39 -0.16
C ASN A 118 -11.99 1.98 -0.17
N LYS A 119 -12.30 1.41 1.01
CA LYS A 119 -12.84 0.05 1.12
C LYS A 119 -14.20 -0.12 0.44
N GLU A 120 -15.02 0.92 0.40
CA GLU A 120 -16.31 0.89 -0.31
C GLU A 120 -16.07 0.76 -1.82
N ALA A 121 -15.19 1.56 -2.38
CA ALA A 121 -14.80 1.48 -3.79
C ALA A 121 -14.24 0.10 -4.16
N VAL A 122 -13.37 -0.46 -3.32
CA VAL A 122 -12.81 -1.81 -3.51
C VAL A 122 -13.89 -2.87 -3.51
N ARG A 123 -14.85 -2.80 -2.58
CA ARG A 123 -15.93 -3.78 -2.45
C ARG A 123 -16.90 -3.79 -3.62
N LEU A 124 -16.92 -2.77 -4.46
CA LEU A 124 -17.68 -2.79 -5.72
C LEU A 124 -17.14 -3.85 -6.72
N THR A 125 -15.90 -4.30 -6.53
CA THR A 125 -15.29 -5.37 -7.35
C THR A 125 -14.97 -6.61 -6.52
N PHE A 126 -14.53 -6.42 -5.28
CA PHE A 126 -14.15 -7.47 -4.34
C PHE A 126 -15.01 -7.39 -3.08
N PRO A 127 -16.25 -7.95 -3.08
CA PRO A 127 -17.22 -7.78 -1.99
C PRO A 127 -16.70 -8.18 -0.60
N ASP A 128 -15.86 -9.23 -0.55
CA ASP A 128 -15.32 -9.80 0.68
C ASP A 128 -14.05 -9.09 1.18
N PHE A 129 -13.67 -7.97 0.55
CA PHE A 129 -12.46 -7.26 0.95
C PHE A 129 -12.59 -6.67 2.35
N THR A 130 -11.65 -7.04 3.24
CA THR A 130 -11.59 -6.61 4.64
C THR A 130 -10.53 -5.52 4.87
N GLY A 131 -9.34 -5.69 4.28
CA GLY A 131 -8.23 -4.74 4.42
C GLY A 131 -6.94 -5.22 3.76
N HIS A 132 -5.91 -4.38 3.80
CA HIS A 132 -4.60 -4.68 3.24
C HIS A 132 -3.97 -5.92 3.87
N THR A 133 -4.04 -6.02 5.19
CA THR A 133 -3.38 -7.09 5.95
C THR A 133 -3.84 -8.47 5.51
N GLU A 134 -5.14 -8.69 5.50
CA GLU A 134 -5.75 -9.95 5.09
C GLU A 134 -5.51 -10.24 3.60
N PHE A 135 -5.59 -9.20 2.77
CA PHE A 135 -5.37 -9.34 1.34
C PHE A 135 -3.93 -9.76 1.02
N ILE A 136 -2.94 -9.09 1.62
CA ILE A 136 -1.51 -9.42 1.45
C ILE A 136 -1.20 -10.80 2.01
N ALA A 137 -1.69 -11.14 3.22
CA ALA A 137 -1.49 -12.45 3.83
C ALA A 137 -2.03 -13.59 2.95
N ASN A 138 -3.22 -13.41 2.36
CA ASN A 138 -3.79 -14.38 1.44
C ASN A 138 -2.93 -14.57 0.18
N LEU A 139 -2.35 -13.49 -0.36
CA LEU A 139 -1.44 -13.57 -1.52
C LEU A 139 -0.12 -14.28 -1.18
N CYS A 140 0.37 -14.08 0.04
CA CYS A 140 1.56 -14.78 0.54
C CYS A 140 1.30 -16.27 0.84
N GLY A 141 0.05 -16.69 0.92
CA GLY A 141 -0.32 -18.05 1.31
C GLY A 141 -0.06 -18.35 2.79
N ASP A 142 0.19 -17.31 3.58
CA ASP A 142 0.51 -17.42 4.99
C ASP A 142 -0.74 -17.13 5.85
N LYS A 143 -0.90 -17.95 6.89
CA LYS A 143 -1.97 -17.80 7.88
C LYS A 143 -1.43 -17.31 9.23
N ASP A 144 -0.13 -17.39 9.43
CA ASP A 144 0.55 -17.03 10.66
C ASP A 144 1.16 -15.61 10.53
N TYR A 145 0.30 -14.60 10.44
CA TYR A 145 0.70 -13.19 10.46
C TYR A 145 0.17 -12.49 11.69
N SER A 146 0.85 -11.47 12.15
CA SER A 146 0.39 -10.63 13.25
C SER A 146 0.50 -9.14 12.91
N MET A 147 -0.35 -8.35 13.56
CA MET A 147 -0.25 -6.89 13.51
C MET A 147 0.73 -6.40 14.56
N MET A 148 1.65 -5.54 14.16
CA MET A 148 2.61 -4.90 15.04
C MET A 148 2.46 -3.39 14.98
N LEU A 149 2.38 -2.75 16.14
CA LEU A 149 2.49 -1.30 16.31
C LEU A 149 3.89 -1.00 16.84
N ALA A 150 4.63 -0.17 16.13
CA ALA A 150 6.00 0.14 16.48
C ALA A 150 6.21 1.64 16.66
N SER A 151 6.94 2.01 17.71
CA SER A 151 7.45 3.35 17.94
C SER A 151 8.90 3.24 18.43
N GLU A 152 9.61 4.37 18.52
CA GLU A 152 10.98 4.39 19.07
C GLU A 152 11.08 3.84 20.50
N LYS A 153 10.01 3.92 21.29
CA LYS A 153 10.01 3.56 22.71
C LYS A 153 9.33 2.24 23.02
N LEU A 154 8.41 1.80 22.18
CA LEU A 154 7.60 0.63 22.44
C LEU A 154 7.17 -0.03 21.15
N ILE A 155 7.31 -1.37 21.11
CA ILE A 155 6.79 -2.23 20.05
C ILE A 155 5.77 -3.16 20.68
N VAL A 156 4.58 -3.25 20.08
CA VAL A 156 3.47 -4.12 20.53
C VAL A 156 3.02 -4.98 19.38
N THR A 157 3.06 -6.30 19.54
CA THR A 157 2.44 -7.27 18.63
C THR A 157 1.11 -7.73 19.20
N HIS A 158 0.13 -7.95 18.35
CA HIS A 158 -1.21 -8.36 18.73
C HIS A 158 -1.36 -9.87 18.59
N LEU A 159 -1.71 -10.54 19.69
CA LEU A 159 -2.08 -11.97 19.65
C LEU A 159 -3.41 -12.19 18.92
N THR A 160 -4.32 -11.22 19.02
CA THR A 160 -5.64 -11.27 18.37
C THR A 160 -6.04 -9.90 17.90
N THR A 161 -6.78 -9.84 16.77
CA THR A 161 -7.37 -8.61 16.21
C THR A 161 -8.79 -8.89 15.74
N HIS A 162 -9.70 -7.91 15.93
CA HIS A 162 -11.07 -7.94 15.40
C HIS A 162 -11.94 -9.13 15.81
N ILE A 163 -11.71 -9.69 17.01
CA ILE A 163 -12.52 -10.76 17.60
C ILE A 163 -13.20 -10.30 18.90
N PRO A 164 -14.33 -10.92 19.32
CA PRO A 164 -14.96 -10.62 20.59
C PRO A 164 -14.01 -10.84 21.78
N LEU A 165 -14.11 -9.98 22.80
CA LEU A 165 -13.21 -10.07 23.99
C LEU A 165 -13.20 -11.45 24.64
N ARG A 166 -14.35 -12.14 24.72
CA ARG A 166 -14.42 -13.51 25.27
C ARG A 166 -13.55 -14.48 24.49
N SER A 167 -13.62 -14.43 23.15
CA SER A 167 -12.78 -15.25 22.28
C SER A 167 -11.30 -14.88 22.39
N ALA A 168 -10.99 -13.58 22.58
CA ALA A 168 -9.62 -13.14 22.79
C ALA A 168 -9.00 -13.73 24.06
N ILE A 169 -9.77 -13.80 25.15
CA ILE A 169 -9.32 -14.43 26.41
C ILE A 169 -9.01 -15.92 26.17
N ASP A 170 -9.86 -16.62 25.43
CA ASP A 170 -9.67 -18.05 25.13
C ASP A 170 -8.44 -18.33 24.26
N MET A 171 -7.97 -17.31 23.53
CA MET A 171 -6.75 -17.39 22.70
C MET A 171 -5.46 -17.16 23.50
N VAL A 172 -5.51 -16.64 24.73
CA VAL A 172 -4.33 -16.42 25.57
C VAL A 172 -3.89 -17.77 26.15
N LYS A 173 -3.16 -18.52 25.32
CA LYS A 173 -2.57 -19.82 25.66
C LYS A 173 -1.06 -19.75 25.40
N GLU A 174 -0.30 -20.52 26.19
CA GLU A 174 1.17 -20.58 26.04
C GLU A 174 1.60 -20.84 24.60
N GLU A 175 0.96 -21.81 23.94
CA GLU A 175 1.26 -22.15 22.54
C GLU A 175 1.07 -20.96 21.58
N ASN A 176 -0.02 -20.19 21.73
CA ASN A 176 -0.32 -19.07 20.86
C ASN A 176 0.63 -17.87 21.11
N VAL A 177 0.97 -17.65 22.38
CA VAL A 177 1.95 -16.62 22.77
C VAL A 177 3.33 -16.98 22.24
N TYR A 178 3.72 -18.26 22.36
CA TYR A 178 5.00 -18.75 21.85
C TYR A 178 5.14 -18.56 20.34
N LYS A 179 4.11 -18.93 19.58
CA LYS A 179 4.08 -18.71 18.12
C LYS A 179 4.18 -17.23 17.71
N LEU A 180 3.62 -16.33 18.53
CA LEU A 180 3.68 -14.90 18.28
C LEU A 180 5.09 -14.32 18.50
N ILE A 181 5.89 -14.95 19.37
CA ILE A 181 7.25 -14.48 19.72
C ILE A 181 8.30 -14.98 18.72
N LEU A 182 8.08 -16.16 18.12
CA LEU A 182 8.98 -16.73 17.12
C LEU A 182 8.82 -16.10 15.75
#